data_1a899c58c71983e4ff1c4b2667a651fd
#
_entry.id   1a899c58c71983e4ff1c4b2667a651fd
#
_cell.length_a   1.000
_cell.length_b   1.000
_cell.length_c   1.000
_cell.angle_alpha   90.00
_cell.angle_beta   90.00
_cell.angle_gamma   90.00
#
_symmetry.space_group_name_H-M   'P 1'
#
loop_
_entity.id
_entity.type
_entity.pdbx_description
1 polymer ?
#
loop_
_entity_poly.entity_id
_entity_poly.type
_entity_poly.pdbx_seq_one_letter_code
_entity_poly.pdbx_strand_id
1 'polypeptide(L)'
;DSGSLIITGREGLFSAGFDLKTLASGDVEAAQKMVKLGFNTLLDLYSFPRPIVAAISGHAVALGIFVACCCDYRIGIEGKFICQANEVRNNMDIPVQIMEIVKDRLDKKHFYKAIYHAEVYPMHEAISAGYIDEIVPPANLMEKALEKAEDLATLGHPYYMNTKNVYQADVVAKIKEGIEGARPPGQTA
;
A
#
# COMPACT_ATOMS: atom_id res chain seq x y z
N ASP A 1 16.21 19.80 5.02
CA ASP A 1 16.85 18.51 4.78
C ASP A 1 16.24 17.82 3.57
N SER A 2 17.08 17.23 2.71
CA SER A 2 16.69 16.41 1.56
C SER A 2 16.60 14.93 1.98
N GLY A 3 15.91 14.12 1.20
CA GLY A 3 15.84 12.68 1.40
C GLY A 3 14.56 12.05 0.86
N SER A 4 14.57 10.75 0.70
CA SER A 4 13.43 9.91 0.39
C SER A 4 13.49 8.63 1.23
N LEU A 5 12.38 7.92 1.34
CA LEU A 5 12.27 6.70 2.12
C LEU A 5 12.19 5.50 1.16
N ILE A 6 12.87 4.41 1.48
CA ILE A 6 12.66 3.13 0.81
C ILE A 6 11.99 2.17 1.79
N ILE A 7 10.92 1.52 1.35
CA ILE A 7 10.25 0.46 2.10
C ILE A 7 10.46 -0.84 1.33
N THR A 8 10.94 -1.87 2.00
CA THR A 8 11.12 -3.20 1.42
C THR A 8 10.70 -4.29 2.38
N GLY A 9 10.48 -5.48 1.88
CA GLY A 9 10.23 -6.68 2.66
C GLY A 9 11.44 -7.61 2.72
N ARG A 10 11.18 -8.88 3.01
CA ARG A 10 12.17 -9.96 2.91
C ARG A 10 12.10 -10.62 1.54
N GLU A 11 13.11 -11.42 1.20
CA GLU A 11 13.13 -12.20 -0.05
C GLU A 11 11.83 -13.00 -0.24
N GLY A 12 11.21 -12.88 -1.40
CA GLY A 12 9.97 -13.54 -1.78
C GLY A 12 8.69 -12.97 -1.17
N LEU A 13 8.78 -12.03 -0.24
CA LEU A 13 7.62 -11.46 0.43
C LEU A 13 7.82 -10.00 0.78
N PHE A 14 7.09 -9.11 0.11
CA PHE A 14 7.01 -7.72 0.53
C PHE A 14 6.17 -7.60 1.81
N SER A 15 4.91 -8.01 1.75
CA SER A 15 4.04 -8.14 2.92
C SER A 15 2.78 -8.93 2.57
N ALA A 16 2.28 -9.72 3.52
CA ALA A 16 1.01 -10.46 3.43
C ALA A 16 -0.10 -9.85 4.31
N GLY A 17 0.10 -8.65 4.84
CA GLY A 17 -0.89 -7.95 5.64
C GLY A 17 -0.78 -8.19 7.15
N PHE A 18 -1.91 -8.17 7.83
CA PHE A 18 -1.98 -8.34 9.29
C PHE A 18 -1.56 -9.74 9.75
N ASP A 19 -1.03 -9.83 10.96
CA ASP A 19 -0.75 -11.11 11.60
C ASP A 19 -2.05 -11.89 11.85
N LEU A 20 -2.22 -12.98 11.09
CA LEU A 20 -3.42 -13.83 11.18
C LEU A 20 -3.53 -14.53 12.54
N LYS A 21 -2.42 -14.77 13.24
CA LYS A 21 -2.45 -15.38 14.58
C LYS A 21 -3.12 -14.43 15.57
N THR A 22 -2.77 -13.15 15.53
CA THR A 22 -3.40 -12.12 16.35
C THR A 22 -4.89 -11.96 16.00
N LEU A 23 -5.25 -11.96 14.72
CA LEU A 23 -6.66 -11.88 14.29
C LEU A 23 -7.49 -13.09 14.76
N ALA A 24 -6.90 -14.28 14.78
CA ALA A 24 -7.56 -15.52 15.15
C ALA A 24 -7.44 -15.87 16.65
N SER A 25 -6.75 -15.06 17.45
CA SER A 25 -6.45 -15.38 18.86
C SER A 25 -7.66 -15.36 19.79
N GLY A 26 -8.76 -14.71 19.38
CA GLY A 26 -9.90 -14.41 20.25
C GLY A 26 -9.67 -13.18 21.16
N ASP A 27 -8.47 -12.62 21.18
CA ASP A 27 -8.16 -11.35 21.86
C ASP A 27 -8.61 -10.18 20.98
N VAL A 28 -9.84 -9.74 21.22
CA VAL A 28 -10.48 -8.66 20.46
C VAL A 28 -9.74 -7.34 20.62
N GLU A 29 -9.21 -7.05 21.80
CA GLU A 29 -8.47 -5.81 22.06
C GLU A 29 -7.16 -5.76 21.28
N ALA A 30 -6.38 -6.84 21.30
CA ALA A 30 -5.15 -6.95 20.53
C ALA A 30 -5.41 -6.85 19.02
N ALA A 31 -6.45 -7.51 18.52
CA ALA A 31 -6.83 -7.43 17.10
C ALA A 31 -7.23 -6.01 16.69
N GLN A 32 -8.06 -5.33 17.48
CA GLN A 32 -8.47 -3.94 17.23
C GLN A 32 -7.29 -2.98 17.24
N LYS A 33 -6.40 -3.11 18.22
CA LYS A 33 -5.18 -2.29 18.32
C LYS A 33 -4.29 -2.48 17.10
N MET A 34 -4.09 -3.72 16.65
CA MET A 34 -3.30 -4.03 15.46
C MET A 34 -3.92 -3.42 14.20
N VAL A 35 -5.23 -3.56 13.99
CA VAL A 35 -5.93 -3.01 12.84
C VAL A 35 -5.87 -1.49 12.83
N LYS A 36 -6.11 -0.84 13.97
CA LYS A 36 -6.01 0.61 14.11
C LYS A 36 -4.59 1.11 13.81
N LEU A 37 -3.57 0.41 14.32
CA LEU A 37 -2.17 0.74 14.03
C LEU A 37 -1.87 0.62 12.53
N GLY A 38 -2.36 -0.44 11.88
CA GLY A 38 -2.19 -0.63 10.44
C GLY A 38 -2.81 0.49 9.61
N PHE A 39 -4.03 0.92 9.95
CA PHE A 39 -4.67 2.04 9.23
C PHE A 39 -3.99 3.38 9.48
N ASN A 40 -3.52 3.64 10.71
CA ASN A 40 -2.70 4.83 10.97
C ASN A 40 -1.39 4.79 10.18
N THR A 41 -0.75 3.62 10.07
CA THR A 41 0.45 3.46 9.25
C THR A 41 0.17 3.78 7.77
N LEU A 42 -0.98 3.34 7.22
CA LEU A 42 -1.36 3.71 5.85
C LEU A 42 -1.52 5.23 5.70
N LEU A 43 -2.16 5.90 6.67
CA LEU A 43 -2.32 7.36 6.66
C LEU A 43 -0.97 8.06 6.72
N ASP A 44 -0.09 7.63 7.62
CA ASP A 44 1.25 8.22 7.80
C ASP A 44 2.09 8.06 6.54
N LEU A 45 2.05 6.90 5.87
CA LEU A 45 2.75 6.65 4.61
C LEU A 45 2.14 7.45 3.46
N TYR A 46 0.82 7.45 3.31
CA TYR A 46 0.14 8.15 2.23
C TYR A 46 0.38 9.66 2.29
N SER A 47 0.38 10.24 3.50
CA SER A 47 0.64 11.67 3.74
C SER A 47 2.11 11.99 4.06
N PHE A 48 3.03 11.04 3.89
CA PHE A 48 4.44 11.24 4.23
C PHE A 48 5.04 12.42 3.45
N PRO A 49 5.75 13.35 4.12
CA PRO A 49 6.16 14.63 3.51
C PRO A 49 7.35 14.52 2.54
N ARG A 50 7.89 13.33 2.34
CA ARG A 50 9.00 13.02 1.42
C ARG A 50 8.61 11.91 0.47
N PRO A 51 9.27 11.77 -0.68
CA PRO A 51 9.04 10.65 -1.57
C PRO A 51 9.30 9.30 -0.89
N ILE A 52 8.43 8.33 -1.18
CA ILE A 52 8.59 6.95 -0.73
C ILE A 52 8.69 6.04 -1.95
N VAL A 53 9.71 5.19 -1.96
CA VAL A 53 9.89 4.13 -2.94
C VAL A 53 9.57 2.78 -2.29
N ALA A 54 8.62 2.04 -2.83
CA ALA A 54 8.39 0.64 -2.45
C ALA A 54 9.27 -0.28 -3.31
N ALA A 55 10.20 -0.97 -2.66
CA ALA A 55 10.99 -2.04 -3.26
C ALA A 55 10.29 -3.38 -2.95
N ILE A 56 9.41 -3.82 -3.86
CA ILE A 56 8.52 -4.96 -3.66
C ILE A 56 9.27 -6.25 -3.93
N SER A 57 9.84 -6.83 -2.88
CA SER A 57 10.74 -7.98 -2.89
C SER A 57 10.07 -9.34 -3.09
N GLY A 58 8.78 -9.37 -3.43
CA GLY A 58 8.00 -10.59 -3.60
C GLY A 58 6.49 -10.33 -3.53
N HIS A 59 5.75 -11.28 -2.98
CA HIS A 59 4.30 -11.14 -2.83
C HIS A 59 3.90 -9.89 -2.04
N ALA A 60 2.93 -9.13 -2.56
CA ALA A 60 2.31 -7.98 -1.90
C ALA A 60 0.80 -8.20 -1.83
N VAL A 61 0.28 -8.62 -0.67
CA VAL A 61 -1.09 -9.08 -0.51
C VAL A 61 -1.76 -8.43 0.69
N ALA A 62 -3.08 -8.26 0.65
CA ALA A 62 -3.88 -7.66 1.72
C ALA A 62 -3.32 -6.26 2.11
N LEU A 63 -3.19 -5.96 3.41
CA LEU A 63 -2.61 -4.68 3.86
C LEU A 63 -1.25 -4.40 3.19
N GLY A 64 -0.48 -5.44 2.80
CA GLY A 64 0.82 -5.27 2.14
C GLY A 64 0.73 -4.56 0.79
N ILE A 65 -0.27 -4.86 -0.04
CA ILE A 65 -0.44 -4.14 -1.30
C ILE A 65 -0.95 -2.71 -1.07
N PHE A 66 -1.71 -2.45 -0.01
CA PHE A 66 -2.15 -1.10 0.31
C PHE A 66 -0.99 -0.24 0.85
N VAL A 67 -0.04 -0.83 1.58
CA VAL A 67 1.22 -0.15 1.94
C VAL A 67 1.98 0.26 0.67
N ALA A 68 2.09 -0.62 -0.33
CA ALA A 68 2.70 -0.28 -1.61
C ALA A 68 1.92 0.85 -2.33
N CYS A 69 0.59 0.83 -2.29
CA CYS A 69 -0.24 1.90 -2.86
C CYS A 69 -0.07 3.27 -2.18
N CYS A 70 0.40 3.32 -0.94
CA CYS A 70 0.73 4.57 -0.26
C CYS A 70 2.05 5.18 -0.74
N CYS A 71 2.92 4.40 -1.39
CA CYS A 71 4.22 4.85 -1.86
C CYS A 71 4.13 5.62 -3.18
N ASP A 72 5.08 6.53 -3.40
CA ASP A 72 5.08 7.42 -4.56
C ASP A 72 5.64 6.73 -5.81
N TYR A 73 6.56 5.78 -5.65
CA TYR A 73 7.07 4.91 -6.72
C TYR A 73 7.20 3.47 -6.24
N ARG A 74 6.88 2.51 -7.10
CA ARG A 74 6.76 1.10 -6.72
C ARG A 74 7.47 0.22 -7.74
N ILE A 75 8.50 -0.48 -7.29
CA ILE A 75 9.33 -1.37 -8.10
C ILE A 75 9.06 -2.80 -7.68
N GLY A 76 8.53 -3.61 -8.59
CA GLY A 76 8.35 -5.05 -8.41
C GLY A 76 9.54 -5.84 -8.95
N ILE A 77 9.56 -7.14 -8.71
CA ILE A 77 10.57 -8.05 -9.23
C ILE A 77 9.98 -9.09 -10.18
N GLU A 78 10.81 -9.52 -11.13
CA GLU A 78 10.51 -10.68 -11.96
C GLU A 78 10.30 -11.93 -11.12
N GLY A 79 9.41 -12.83 -11.56
CA GLY A 79 9.17 -14.11 -10.90
C GLY A 79 7.69 -14.42 -10.72
N LYS A 80 7.41 -15.53 -10.02
CA LYS A 80 6.04 -16.01 -9.77
C LYS A 80 5.46 -15.37 -8.51
N PHE A 81 5.49 -14.04 -8.44
CA PHE A 81 4.94 -13.25 -7.34
C PHE A 81 3.64 -12.57 -7.77
N ILE A 82 2.83 -12.16 -6.80
CA ILE A 82 1.52 -11.56 -7.04
C ILE A 82 1.32 -10.28 -6.23
N CYS A 83 0.49 -9.41 -6.78
CA CYS A 83 -0.17 -8.31 -6.08
C CYS A 83 -1.67 -8.63 -5.97
N GLN A 84 -2.25 -8.51 -4.78
CA GLN A 84 -3.68 -8.82 -4.59
C GLN A 84 -4.26 -8.10 -3.37
N ALA A 85 -5.41 -7.45 -3.57
CA ALA A 85 -6.33 -7.06 -2.50
C ALA A 85 -7.31 -8.23 -2.30
N ASN A 86 -7.07 -9.07 -1.30
CA ASN A 86 -7.78 -10.35 -1.14
C ASN A 86 -8.92 -10.31 -0.11
N GLU A 87 -9.25 -9.14 0.43
CA GLU A 87 -10.20 -8.96 1.52
C GLU A 87 -11.55 -9.57 1.20
N VAL A 88 -12.14 -9.25 0.06
CA VAL A 88 -13.47 -9.75 -0.35
C VAL A 88 -13.49 -11.28 -0.49
N ARG A 89 -12.40 -11.89 -0.95
CA ARG A 89 -12.29 -13.37 -1.00
C ARG A 89 -12.19 -14.01 0.38
N ASN A 90 -11.75 -13.24 1.37
CA ASN A 90 -11.62 -13.67 2.76
C ASN A 90 -12.82 -13.24 3.63
N ASN A 91 -13.96 -12.88 3.01
CA ASN A 91 -15.16 -12.40 3.67
C ASN A 91 -14.92 -11.16 4.55
N MET A 92 -14.05 -10.27 4.09
CA MET A 92 -13.75 -9.00 4.74
C MET A 92 -14.15 -7.83 3.82
N ASP A 93 -14.69 -6.79 4.42
CA ASP A 93 -14.94 -5.54 3.72
C ASP A 93 -13.64 -4.77 3.48
N ILE A 94 -13.59 -3.99 2.41
CA ILE A 94 -12.56 -2.99 2.21
C ILE A 94 -13.11 -1.65 2.74
N PRO A 95 -12.59 -1.17 3.87
CA PRO A 95 -13.12 0.04 4.49
C PRO A 95 -12.71 1.30 3.73
N VAL A 96 -13.39 2.42 4.02
CA VAL A 96 -13.26 3.67 3.27
C VAL A 96 -11.82 4.19 3.21
N GLN A 97 -11.04 4.06 4.28
CA GLN A 97 -9.65 4.50 4.34
C GLN A 97 -8.74 3.75 3.35
N ILE A 98 -9.00 2.47 3.08
CA ILE A 98 -8.30 1.72 2.04
C ILE A 98 -8.88 2.06 0.66
N MET A 99 -10.21 2.13 0.57
CA MET A 99 -10.90 2.41 -0.69
C MET A 99 -10.44 3.71 -1.33
N GLU A 100 -10.24 4.77 -0.54
CA GLU A 100 -9.79 6.06 -1.06
C GLU A 100 -8.34 6.00 -1.58
N ILE A 101 -7.44 5.25 -0.90
CA ILE A 101 -6.06 5.04 -1.37
C ILE A 101 -6.05 4.31 -2.72
N VAL A 102 -6.79 3.20 -2.83
CA VAL A 102 -6.77 2.39 -4.08
C VAL A 102 -7.47 3.09 -5.24
N LYS A 103 -8.49 3.92 -4.98
CA LYS A 103 -9.10 4.76 -6.02
C LYS A 103 -8.11 5.77 -6.61
N ASP A 104 -7.20 6.28 -5.79
CA ASP A 104 -6.20 7.24 -6.21
C ASP A 104 -5.07 6.58 -7.03
N ARG A 105 -4.82 5.30 -6.81
CA ARG A 105 -3.64 4.59 -7.34
C ARG A 105 -3.92 3.64 -8.50
N LEU A 106 -5.07 2.95 -8.48
CA LEU A 106 -5.34 1.93 -9.49
C LEU A 106 -5.91 2.53 -10.78
N ASP A 107 -5.54 1.93 -11.90
CA ASP A 107 -6.16 2.24 -13.18
C ASP A 107 -7.66 1.90 -13.15
N LYS A 108 -8.48 2.81 -13.64
CA LYS A 108 -9.95 2.67 -13.62
C LYS A 108 -10.46 1.39 -14.31
N LYS A 109 -9.76 0.92 -15.33
CA LYS A 109 -10.15 -0.32 -16.04
C LYS A 109 -9.96 -1.56 -15.18
N HIS A 110 -8.99 -1.51 -14.27
CA HIS A 110 -8.64 -2.64 -13.41
C HIS A 110 -9.30 -2.56 -12.04
N PHE A 111 -9.79 -1.39 -11.63
CA PHE A 111 -10.31 -1.14 -10.29
C PHE A 111 -11.34 -2.17 -9.82
N TYR A 112 -12.39 -2.44 -10.64
CA TYR A 112 -13.43 -3.40 -10.29
C TYR A 112 -12.88 -4.81 -10.10
N LYS A 113 -12.02 -5.26 -11.02
CA LYS A 113 -11.39 -6.59 -10.95
C LYS A 113 -10.48 -6.69 -9.73
N ALA A 114 -9.63 -5.68 -9.52
CA ALA A 114 -8.68 -5.65 -8.42
C ALA A 114 -9.38 -5.66 -7.05
N ILE A 115 -10.42 -4.85 -6.89
CA ILE A 115 -11.03 -4.59 -5.59
C ILE A 115 -12.28 -5.44 -5.35
N TYR A 116 -13.26 -5.41 -6.27
CA TYR A 116 -14.52 -6.13 -6.05
C TYR A 116 -14.42 -7.62 -6.36
N HIS A 117 -13.60 -8.00 -7.36
CA HIS A 117 -13.39 -9.41 -7.69
C HIS A 117 -12.19 -10.01 -6.95
N ALA A 118 -11.40 -9.19 -6.25
CA ALA A 118 -10.16 -9.58 -5.60
C ALA A 118 -9.26 -10.41 -6.54
N GLU A 119 -9.08 -9.91 -7.77
CA GLU A 119 -8.31 -10.59 -8.81
C GLU A 119 -6.84 -10.66 -8.42
N VAL A 120 -6.22 -11.78 -8.75
CA VAL A 120 -4.79 -11.99 -8.56
C VAL A 120 -4.06 -11.39 -9.75
N TYR A 121 -3.15 -10.46 -9.49
CA TYR A 121 -2.28 -9.87 -10.50
C TYR A 121 -0.87 -10.44 -10.40
N PRO A 122 -0.42 -11.28 -11.36
CA PRO A 122 1.00 -11.56 -11.53
C PRO A 122 1.78 -10.25 -11.69
N MET A 123 3.06 -10.22 -11.27
CA MET A 123 3.83 -8.97 -11.27
C MET A 123 3.79 -8.22 -12.61
N HIS A 124 3.92 -8.93 -13.74
CA HIS A 124 3.91 -8.31 -15.06
C HIS A 124 2.55 -7.67 -15.44
N GLU A 125 1.44 -8.15 -14.88
CA GLU A 125 0.12 -7.56 -15.07
C GLU A 125 -0.19 -6.45 -14.05
N ALA A 126 0.50 -6.44 -12.92
CA ALA A 126 0.33 -5.47 -11.85
C ALA A 126 0.71 -4.04 -12.28
N ILE A 127 1.55 -3.88 -13.31
CA ILE A 127 1.86 -2.58 -13.94
C ILE A 127 0.58 -1.99 -14.55
N SER A 128 -0.11 -2.76 -15.38
CA SER A 128 -1.32 -2.26 -16.07
C SER A 128 -2.47 -1.96 -15.09
N ALA A 129 -2.48 -2.62 -13.94
CA ALA A 129 -3.44 -2.37 -12.88
C ALA A 129 -3.12 -1.13 -12.05
N GLY A 130 -1.91 -0.61 -12.12
CA GLY A 130 -1.44 0.51 -11.32
C GLY A 130 -0.96 0.13 -9.92
N TYR A 131 -0.75 -1.15 -9.65
CA TYR A 131 -0.16 -1.61 -8.40
C TYR A 131 1.34 -1.34 -8.30
N ILE A 132 2.05 -1.43 -9.42
CA ILE A 132 3.49 -1.17 -9.53
C ILE A 132 3.79 -0.33 -10.76
N ASP A 133 4.94 0.33 -10.76
CA ASP A 133 5.35 1.25 -11.83
C ASP A 133 6.42 0.62 -12.73
N GLU A 134 7.25 -0.27 -12.18
CA GLU A 134 8.38 -0.87 -12.86
C GLU A 134 8.65 -2.29 -12.35
N ILE A 135 9.22 -3.16 -13.19
CA ILE A 135 9.71 -4.50 -12.81
C ILE A 135 11.17 -4.62 -13.16
N VAL A 136 11.94 -5.20 -12.25
CA VAL A 136 13.37 -5.45 -12.42
C VAL A 136 13.73 -6.89 -12.04
N PRO A 137 14.88 -7.45 -12.51
CA PRO A 137 15.41 -8.68 -11.97
C PRO A 137 15.60 -8.60 -10.45
N PRO A 138 15.33 -9.68 -9.68
CA PRO A 138 15.42 -9.65 -8.21
C PRO A 138 16.76 -9.12 -7.66
N ALA A 139 17.86 -9.45 -8.33
CA ALA A 139 19.20 -9.00 -7.92
C ALA A 139 19.38 -7.48 -8.02
N ASN A 140 18.60 -6.79 -8.85
CA ASN A 140 18.73 -5.35 -9.12
C ASN A 140 17.74 -4.51 -8.31
N LEU A 141 16.85 -5.13 -7.50
CA LEU A 141 15.76 -4.41 -6.83
C LEU A 141 16.27 -3.26 -5.96
N MET A 142 17.22 -3.53 -5.07
CA MET A 142 17.68 -2.52 -4.13
C MET A 142 18.55 -1.46 -4.80
N GLU A 143 19.35 -1.83 -5.81
CA GLU A 143 20.09 -0.86 -6.61
C GLU A 143 19.15 0.11 -7.31
N LYS A 144 18.11 -0.41 -7.96
CA LYS A 144 17.13 0.40 -8.66
C LYS A 144 16.28 1.27 -7.71
N ALA A 145 15.93 0.72 -6.54
CA ALA A 145 15.22 1.48 -5.51
C ALA A 145 16.06 2.64 -4.96
N LEU A 146 17.36 2.43 -4.76
CA LEU A 146 18.29 3.48 -4.33
C LEU A 146 18.43 4.55 -5.41
N GLU A 147 18.68 4.18 -6.66
CA GLU A 147 18.75 5.11 -7.80
C GLU A 147 17.48 5.99 -7.86
N LYS A 148 16.30 5.37 -7.77
CA LYS A 148 15.03 6.12 -7.80
C LYS A 148 14.85 7.01 -6.57
N ALA A 149 15.22 6.53 -5.39
CA ALA A 149 15.13 7.29 -4.16
C ALA A 149 16.08 8.50 -4.16
N GLU A 150 17.29 8.36 -4.70
CA GLU A 150 18.25 9.45 -4.87
C GLU A 150 17.74 10.50 -5.86
N ASP A 151 17.19 10.07 -7.01
CA ASP A 151 16.54 10.96 -7.98
C ASP A 151 15.42 11.78 -7.32
N LEU A 152 14.49 11.09 -6.65
CA LEU A 152 13.35 11.75 -5.98
C LEU A 152 13.79 12.63 -4.79
N ALA A 153 14.90 12.33 -4.13
CA ALA A 153 15.44 13.15 -3.05
C ALA A 153 15.94 14.52 -3.53
N THR A 154 16.16 14.70 -4.84
CA THR A 154 16.50 15.99 -5.43
C THR A 154 15.32 16.97 -5.50
N LEU A 155 14.09 16.47 -5.36
CA LEU A 155 12.89 17.30 -5.39
C LEU A 155 12.88 18.29 -4.23
N GLY A 156 12.66 19.56 -4.57
CA GLY A 156 12.71 20.64 -3.60
C GLY A 156 11.65 20.51 -2.50
N HIS A 157 12.10 20.45 -1.25
CA HIS A 157 11.24 20.61 -0.10
C HIS A 157 11.25 22.08 0.36
N PRO A 158 10.11 22.74 0.63
CA PRO A 158 8.77 22.15 0.89
C PRO A 158 7.86 21.98 -0.34
N TYR A 159 8.30 22.28 -1.55
CA TYR A 159 7.44 22.30 -2.73
C TYR A 159 6.80 20.94 -3.04
N TYR A 160 7.56 19.85 -2.93
CA TYR A 160 7.04 18.50 -3.08
C TYR A 160 5.90 18.23 -2.06
N MET A 161 6.16 18.47 -0.78
CA MET A 161 5.17 18.29 0.28
C MET A 161 3.92 19.14 0.07
N ASN A 162 4.08 20.43 -0.27
CA ASN A 162 2.97 21.34 -0.47
C ASN A 162 2.10 20.87 -1.65
N THR A 163 2.71 20.45 -2.76
CA THR A 163 2.00 19.93 -3.93
C THR A 163 1.25 18.64 -3.58
N LYS A 164 1.90 17.71 -2.88
CA LYS A 164 1.29 16.46 -2.42
C LYS A 164 0.11 16.73 -1.50
N ASN A 165 0.24 17.61 -0.52
CA ASN A 165 -0.81 17.97 0.41
C ASN A 165 -2.04 18.58 -0.29
N VAL A 166 -1.84 19.43 -1.29
CA VAL A 166 -2.95 20.01 -2.07
C VAL A 166 -3.69 18.91 -2.84
N TYR A 167 -2.98 18.03 -3.51
CA TYR A 167 -3.58 16.94 -4.28
C TYR A 167 -4.32 15.95 -3.38
N GLN A 168 -3.72 15.58 -2.25
CA GLN A 168 -4.22 14.53 -1.37
C GLN A 168 -5.22 14.99 -0.28
N ALA A 169 -5.52 16.30 -0.18
CA ALA A 169 -6.28 16.87 0.93
C ALA A 169 -7.60 16.13 1.20
N ASP A 170 -8.42 15.92 0.17
CA ASP A 170 -9.73 15.27 0.30
C ASP A 170 -9.60 13.78 0.66
N VAL A 171 -8.63 13.09 0.07
CA VAL A 171 -8.38 11.67 0.35
C VAL A 171 -7.91 11.49 1.79
N VAL A 172 -6.97 12.33 2.24
CA VAL A 172 -6.45 12.31 3.63
C VAL A 172 -7.58 12.59 4.63
N ALA A 173 -8.47 13.55 4.35
CA ALA A 173 -9.61 13.84 5.22
C ALA A 173 -10.52 12.61 5.37
N LYS A 174 -10.89 11.95 4.27
CA LYS A 174 -11.72 10.75 4.28
C LYS A 174 -11.03 9.55 4.96
N ILE A 175 -9.71 9.40 4.79
CA ILE A 175 -8.95 8.35 5.49
C ILE A 175 -9.03 8.57 7.00
N LYS A 176 -8.81 9.81 7.48
CA LYS A 176 -8.91 10.17 8.91
C LYS A 176 -10.29 9.88 9.47
N GLU A 177 -11.34 10.34 8.79
CA GLU A 177 -12.73 10.07 9.17
C GLU A 177 -13.01 8.56 9.24
N GLY A 178 -12.53 7.79 8.25
CA GLY A 178 -12.67 6.33 8.23
C GLY A 178 -11.96 5.64 9.39
N ILE A 179 -10.78 6.12 9.81
CA ILE A 179 -10.05 5.57 10.95
C ILE A 179 -10.77 5.88 12.26
N GLU A 180 -11.31 7.08 12.43
CA GLU A 180 -12.06 7.49 13.61
C GLU A 180 -13.39 6.73 13.74
N GLY A 181 -14.07 6.48 12.61
CA GLY A 181 -15.33 5.72 12.54
C GLY A 181 -15.17 4.20 12.40
N ALA A 182 -13.93 3.67 12.38
CA ALA A 182 -13.68 2.26 12.12
C ALA A 182 -14.30 1.37 13.21
N ARG A 183 -15.17 0.45 12.76
CA ARG A 183 -15.76 -0.59 13.63
C ARG A 183 -14.78 -1.76 13.76
N PRO A 184 -14.91 -2.55 14.84
CA PRO A 184 -14.13 -3.78 14.98
C PRO A 184 -14.33 -4.73 13.81
N PRO A 185 -13.29 -5.51 13.41
CA PRO A 185 -13.45 -6.55 12.41
C PRO A 185 -14.56 -7.54 12.80
N GLY A 186 -15.43 -7.88 11.86
CA GLY A 186 -16.50 -8.85 12.05
C GLY A 186 -17.85 -8.29 12.56
N GLN A 187 -17.99 -6.99 12.76
CA GLN A 187 -19.29 -6.35 12.99
C GLN A 187 -19.83 -5.77 11.68
N THR A 188 -20.70 -6.54 11.03
CA THR A 188 -21.52 -6.03 9.90
C THR A 188 -22.56 -5.05 10.40
N ALA A 189 -22.97 -4.10 9.53
CA ALA A 189 -24.03 -3.14 9.80
C ALA A 189 -25.38 -3.83 9.95
#